data_5ac52e66575bfcba8d172def4fbe6b16
#
_entry.id   5ac52e66575bfcba8d172def4fbe6b16
#
_cell.length_a   1.000
_cell.length_b   1.000
_cell.length_c   1.000
_cell.angle_alpha   90.00
_cell.angle_beta   90.00
_cell.angle_gamma   90.00
#
_symmetry.space_group_name_H-M   'P 1'
#
loop_
_entity.id
_entity.type
_entity.pdbx_description
1 polymer ?
#
loop_
_entity_poly.entity_id
_entity_poly.type
_entity_poly.pdbx_seq_one_letter_code
_entity_poly.pdbx_strand_id
1 'polypeptide(L)'
;MNNVILELIGKCRNSSFNRNNYCVNLDLHTFMQSMLFHTWYDMNARLDVNIPNDNKIHNTEWLQRVTPAFQRANNKWNKAMKVRFIENLLSGAKVELMLFRMETQDDAQIIDGLQRTTAILDFFHGKVKPFGFTYQDLKGKMRAFSSHNLLIKIYTFDTWGEVGKFYVDMNENITHSKADIQKAKDWFLAEHGIKL
;
A
#
# COMPACT_ATOMS: atom_id res chain seq x y z
N MET A 1 -19.25 -6.68 -35.24
CA MET A 1 -18.35 -6.05 -34.26
C MET A 1 -16.96 -5.99 -34.87
N ASN A 2 -16.30 -4.84 -34.85
CA ASN A 2 -15.05 -4.64 -35.59
C ASN A 2 -13.94 -5.53 -34.99
N ASN A 3 -13.22 -6.30 -35.82
CA ASN A 3 -12.15 -7.22 -35.35
C ASN A 3 -11.12 -6.55 -34.42
N VAL A 4 -10.84 -5.25 -34.67
CA VAL A 4 -9.94 -4.43 -33.85
C VAL A 4 -10.44 -4.30 -32.39
N ILE A 5 -11.75 -4.15 -32.18
CA ILE A 5 -12.36 -4.03 -30.84
C ILE A 5 -12.26 -5.36 -30.11
N LEU A 6 -12.49 -6.49 -30.78
CA LEU A 6 -12.37 -7.82 -30.18
C LEU A 6 -10.93 -8.13 -29.78
N GLU A 7 -9.96 -7.75 -30.63
CA GLU A 7 -8.53 -7.90 -30.30
C GLU A 7 -8.13 -7.03 -29.11
N LEU A 8 -8.59 -5.78 -29.05
CA LEU A 8 -8.34 -4.87 -27.92
C LEU A 8 -8.93 -5.43 -26.62
N ILE A 9 -10.18 -5.92 -26.67
CA ILE A 9 -10.83 -6.56 -25.50
C ILE A 9 -10.01 -7.78 -25.04
N GLY A 10 -9.51 -8.60 -25.98
CA GLY A 10 -8.64 -9.72 -25.68
C GLY A 10 -7.36 -9.28 -24.97
N LYS A 11 -6.68 -8.25 -25.47
CA LYS A 11 -5.48 -7.69 -24.83
C LYS A 11 -5.77 -7.16 -23.43
N CYS A 12 -6.88 -6.44 -23.25
CA CYS A 12 -7.28 -5.94 -21.93
C CYS A 12 -7.58 -7.08 -20.94
N ARG A 13 -8.27 -8.13 -21.40
CA ARG A 13 -8.61 -9.29 -20.55
C ARG A 13 -7.38 -10.10 -20.11
N ASN A 14 -6.35 -10.16 -20.97
CA ASN A 14 -5.10 -10.86 -20.71
C ASN A 14 -4.05 -9.96 -20.02
N SER A 15 -4.41 -8.73 -19.68
CA SER A 15 -3.53 -7.83 -18.95
C SER A 15 -3.28 -8.35 -17.53
N SER A 16 -2.05 -8.15 -17.02
CA SER A 16 -1.70 -8.42 -15.63
C SER A 16 -2.57 -7.66 -14.63
N PHE A 17 -3.19 -6.54 -15.08
CA PHE A 17 -4.10 -5.73 -14.26
C PHE A 17 -5.53 -6.26 -14.17
N ASN A 18 -5.92 -7.22 -15.02
CA ASN A 18 -7.24 -7.84 -14.98
C ASN A 18 -7.26 -8.98 -13.94
N ARG A 19 -7.17 -8.61 -12.68
CA ARG A 19 -7.13 -9.52 -11.53
C ARG A 19 -8.28 -9.28 -10.58
N ASN A 20 -8.71 -10.33 -9.91
CA ASN A 20 -9.61 -10.20 -8.78
C ASN A 20 -8.97 -9.33 -7.72
N ASN A 21 -9.69 -8.30 -7.30
CA ASN A 21 -9.25 -7.44 -6.22
C ASN A 21 -10.40 -7.16 -5.26
N TYR A 22 -10.01 -6.93 -4.02
CA TYR A 22 -10.89 -6.48 -2.98
C TYR A 22 -10.60 -5.00 -2.69
N CYS A 23 -11.63 -4.17 -2.71
CA CYS A 23 -11.49 -2.72 -2.52
C CYS A 23 -12.17 -2.27 -1.25
N VAL A 24 -11.48 -1.47 -0.45
CA VAL A 24 -12.02 -0.84 0.76
C VAL A 24 -11.67 0.63 0.77
N ASN A 25 -12.67 1.44 1.05
CA ASN A 25 -12.45 2.86 1.34
C ASN A 25 -12.38 3.06 2.85
N LEU A 26 -11.27 3.59 3.34
CA LEU A 26 -11.06 3.89 4.75
C LEU A 26 -10.82 5.39 4.96
N ASP A 27 -11.25 5.90 6.10
CA ASP A 27 -10.73 7.16 6.60
C ASP A 27 -9.34 6.94 7.23
N LEU A 28 -8.58 8.02 7.36
CA LEU A 28 -7.22 7.96 7.88
C LEU A 28 -7.15 7.37 9.30
N HIS A 29 -8.11 7.70 10.15
CA HIS A 29 -8.13 7.22 11.52
C HIS A 29 -8.34 5.70 11.58
N THR A 30 -9.33 5.18 10.84
CA THR A 30 -9.60 3.73 10.72
C THR A 30 -8.40 2.99 10.13
N PHE A 31 -7.78 3.54 9.08
CA PHE A 31 -6.56 2.95 8.50
C PHE A 31 -5.44 2.85 9.53
N MET A 32 -5.20 3.91 10.30
CA MET A 32 -4.16 3.92 11.33
C MET A 32 -4.46 2.93 12.46
N GLN A 33 -5.71 2.82 12.88
CA GLN A 33 -6.11 1.81 13.85
C GLN A 33 -5.90 0.39 13.30
N SER A 34 -6.29 0.13 12.07
CA SER A 34 -6.09 -1.19 11.42
C SER A 34 -4.62 -1.57 11.35
N MET A 35 -3.73 -0.61 11.06
CA MET A 35 -2.28 -0.84 11.10
C MET A 35 -1.76 -1.20 12.49
N LEU A 36 -2.34 -0.63 13.54
CA LEU A 36 -1.96 -0.94 14.92
C LEU A 36 -2.30 -2.38 15.31
N PHE A 37 -3.35 -2.95 14.72
CA PHE A 37 -3.88 -4.27 15.10
C PHE A 37 -3.31 -5.42 14.27
N HIS A 38 -2.39 -5.19 13.35
CA HIS A 38 -1.88 -6.22 12.43
C HIS A 38 -2.95 -6.91 11.56
N THR A 39 -4.16 -6.35 11.50
CA THR A 39 -5.31 -7.00 10.90
C THR A 39 -5.73 -6.36 9.58
N TRP A 40 -4.85 -6.34 8.62
CA TRP A 40 -5.27 -6.12 7.23
C TRP A 40 -6.25 -7.21 6.74
N TYR A 41 -6.24 -8.35 7.42
CA TYR A 41 -6.96 -9.55 7.03
C TYR A 41 -8.30 -9.70 7.70
N ASP A 42 -8.42 -9.24 8.93
CA ASP A 42 -9.61 -9.43 9.72
C ASP A 42 -10.49 -8.19 9.75
N MET A 43 -10.79 -7.66 8.56
CA MET A 43 -11.78 -6.59 8.44
C MET A 43 -13.19 -7.06 8.78
N ASN A 44 -13.39 -8.37 8.95
CA ASN A 44 -14.60 -8.98 9.50
C ASN A 44 -14.49 -9.31 11.00
N ALA A 45 -13.30 -9.31 11.59
CA ALA A 45 -13.16 -9.41 13.02
C ALA A 45 -13.70 -8.12 13.65
N ARG A 46 -14.79 -8.22 14.33
CA ARG A 46 -15.36 -7.15 15.12
C ARG A 46 -14.27 -6.60 16.05
N LEU A 47 -14.10 -5.29 16.00
CA LEU A 47 -13.20 -4.51 16.83
C LEU A 47 -13.58 -4.59 18.32
N ASP A 48 -13.53 -5.77 18.89
CA ASP A 48 -13.64 -5.99 20.34
C ASP A 48 -12.22 -6.10 20.89
N VAL A 49 -11.54 -4.97 21.00
CA VAL A 49 -10.15 -4.99 21.41
C VAL A 49 -9.85 -3.97 22.49
N ASN A 50 -9.62 -4.49 23.67
CA ASN A 50 -8.82 -3.84 24.71
C ASN A 50 -7.35 -3.85 24.27
N ILE A 51 -6.89 -2.74 23.70
CA ILE A 51 -5.54 -2.64 23.15
C ILE A 51 -4.59 -2.16 24.23
N PRO A 52 -3.46 -2.86 24.44
CA PRO A 52 -2.39 -2.36 25.30
C PRO A 52 -1.81 -1.06 24.71
N ASN A 53 -1.55 -0.10 25.59
CA ASN A 53 -1.07 1.25 25.25
C ASN A 53 0.38 1.30 24.68
N ASP A 54 1.00 0.17 24.37
CA ASP A 54 2.41 0.09 23.94
C ASP A 54 2.54 0.02 22.41
N ASN A 55 2.13 1.10 21.79
CA ASN A 55 1.93 1.19 20.33
C ASN A 55 3.22 1.41 19.51
N LYS A 56 4.40 1.55 20.11
CA LYS A 56 5.61 1.97 19.39
C LYS A 56 6.32 0.83 18.66
N ILE A 57 6.26 -0.37 19.19
CA ILE A 57 7.02 -1.53 18.68
C ILE A 57 6.32 -2.09 17.44
N HIS A 58 5.02 -2.20 17.49
CA HIS A 58 4.24 -2.93 16.48
C HIS A 58 4.26 -2.31 15.06
N ASN A 59 4.33 -0.99 14.93
CA ASN A 59 4.22 -0.35 13.62
C ASN A 59 5.46 -0.48 12.74
N THR A 60 6.66 -0.54 13.32
CA THR A 60 7.89 -0.75 12.56
C THR A 60 7.99 -2.21 12.11
N GLU A 61 7.66 -3.15 12.99
CA GLU A 61 7.60 -4.57 12.67
C GLU A 61 6.52 -4.86 11.61
N TRP A 62 5.35 -4.25 11.76
CA TRP A 62 4.29 -4.36 10.77
C TRP A 62 4.77 -3.88 9.40
N LEU A 63 5.38 -2.70 9.31
CA LEU A 63 5.88 -2.17 8.04
C LEU A 63 6.94 -3.09 7.40
N GLN A 64 7.80 -3.71 8.23
CA GLN A 64 8.77 -4.70 7.75
C GLN A 64 8.07 -5.94 7.17
N ARG A 65 7.07 -6.47 7.86
CA ARG A 65 6.31 -7.65 7.40
C ARG A 65 5.58 -7.41 6.09
N VAL A 66 4.94 -6.23 5.95
CA VAL A 66 4.15 -5.91 4.75
C VAL A 66 4.96 -5.33 3.61
N THR A 67 6.28 -5.14 3.77
CA THR A 67 7.17 -4.66 2.72
C THR A 67 7.91 -5.84 2.10
N PRO A 68 7.56 -6.26 0.87
CA PRO A 68 8.25 -7.36 0.22
C PRO A 68 9.70 -6.99 -0.12
N ALA A 69 10.58 -8.01 -0.16
CA ALA A 69 12.01 -7.79 -0.36
C ALA A 69 12.36 -7.21 -1.75
N PHE A 70 11.51 -7.43 -2.75
CA PHE A 70 11.69 -6.85 -4.09
C PHE A 70 11.34 -5.36 -4.16
N GLN A 71 10.71 -4.79 -3.15
CA GLN A 71 10.37 -3.36 -3.14
C GLN A 71 11.62 -2.49 -3.19
N ARG A 72 11.49 -1.33 -3.83
CA ARG A 72 12.52 -0.30 -3.81
C ARG A 72 12.75 0.24 -2.40
N ALA A 73 13.92 0.85 -2.19
CA ALA A 73 14.26 1.46 -0.91
C ALA A 73 13.23 2.52 -0.47
N ASN A 74 12.88 2.49 0.82
CA ASN A 74 11.90 3.39 1.43
C ASN A 74 12.52 4.74 1.84
N ASN A 75 13.27 5.38 0.93
CA ASN A 75 13.99 6.63 1.17
C ASN A 75 13.78 7.68 0.07
N LYS A 76 12.80 7.47 -0.80
CA LYS A 76 12.59 8.37 -1.95
C LYS A 76 11.91 9.68 -1.53
N TRP A 77 11.13 9.68 -0.45
CA TRP A 77 10.47 10.88 0.04
C TRP A 77 11.22 11.50 1.21
N ASN A 78 11.58 12.77 1.07
CA ASN A 78 12.09 13.57 2.18
C ASN A 78 10.94 14.03 3.12
N LYS A 79 11.31 14.68 4.23
CA LYS A 79 10.34 15.13 5.24
C LYS A 79 9.30 16.10 4.67
N ALA A 80 9.70 17.03 3.82
CA ALA A 80 8.79 18.02 3.23
C ALA A 80 7.75 17.36 2.32
N MET A 81 8.16 16.37 1.51
CA MET A 81 7.25 15.58 0.67
C MET A 81 6.22 14.82 1.52
N LYS A 82 6.65 14.22 2.62
CA LYS A 82 5.76 13.50 3.55
C LYS A 82 4.76 14.45 4.22
N VAL A 83 5.20 15.63 4.68
CA VAL A 83 4.33 16.66 5.26
C VAL A 83 3.27 17.05 4.24
N ARG A 84 3.68 17.44 3.03
CA ARG A 84 2.75 17.86 1.97
C ARG A 84 1.76 16.77 1.58
N PHE A 85 2.19 15.52 1.54
CA PHE A 85 1.30 14.38 1.27
C PHE A 85 0.21 14.28 2.35
N ILE A 86 0.57 14.37 3.63
CA ILE A 86 -0.42 14.32 4.74
C ILE A 86 -1.33 15.54 4.72
N GLU A 87 -0.81 16.74 4.41
CA GLU A 87 -1.64 17.95 4.25
C GLU A 87 -2.69 17.75 3.16
N ASN A 88 -2.30 17.23 1.99
CA ASN A 88 -3.23 16.93 0.91
C ASN A 88 -4.27 15.88 1.34
N LEU A 89 -3.84 14.82 2.03
CA LEU A 89 -4.74 13.77 2.50
C LEU A 89 -5.77 14.32 3.51
N LEU A 90 -5.33 15.14 4.47
CA LEU A 90 -6.22 15.81 5.44
C LEU A 90 -7.15 16.83 4.76
N SER A 91 -6.72 17.41 3.64
CA SER A 91 -7.53 18.33 2.83
C SER A 91 -8.50 17.64 1.86
N GLY A 92 -8.58 16.30 1.89
CA GLY A 92 -9.57 15.55 1.11
C GLY A 92 -9.04 14.90 -0.17
N ALA A 93 -7.72 14.92 -0.42
CA ALA A 93 -7.16 14.22 -1.57
C ALA A 93 -7.39 12.72 -1.44
N LYS A 94 -7.85 12.09 -2.53
CA LYS A 94 -8.00 10.63 -2.61
C LYS A 94 -6.64 9.99 -2.85
N VAL A 95 -6.37 8.93 -2.10
CA VAL A 95 -5.12 8.18 -2.15
C VAL A 95 -5.43 6.70 -2.31
N GLU A 96 -4.71 6.05 -3.21
CA GLU A 96 -4.80 4.60 -3.40
C GLU A 96 -3.55 3.93 -2.82
N LEU A 97 -3.74 2.82 -2.12
CA LEU A 97 -2.69 1.90 -1.70
C LEU A 97 -3.01 0.53 -2.29
N MET A 98 -2.02 -0.10 -2.90
CA MET A 98 -2.18 -1.42 -3.49
C MET A 98 -1.40 -2.45 -2.68
N LEU A 99 -2.10 -3.48 -2.26
CA LEU A 99 -1.58 -4.63 -1.57
C LEU A 99 -1.75 -5.86 -2.45
N PHE A 100 -0.97 -6.88 -2.20
CA PHE A 100 -1.20 -8.20 -2.78
C PHE A 100 -1.12 -9.27 -1.69
N ARG A 101 -1.77 -10.37 -1.95
CA ARG A 101 -1.65 -11.62 -1.19
C ARG A 101 -1.46 -12.78 -2.15
N MET A 102 -0.80 -13.81 -1.68
CA MET A 102 -0.82 -15.10 -2.34
C MET A 102 -2.05 -15.89 -1.88
N GLU A 103 -2.62 -16.71 -2.76
CA GLU A 103 -3.78 -17.56 -2.42
C GLU A 103 -3.49 -18.45 -1.19
N THR A 104 -2.22 -18.83 -1.02
CA THR A 104 -1.75 -19.70 0.06
C THR A 104 -1.22 -18.98 1.29
N GLN A 105 -1.30 -17.65 1.34
CA GLN A 105 -0.74 -16.83 2.43
C GLN A 105 -1.79 -15.90 3.02
N ASP A 106 -1.81 -15.82 4.33
CA ASP A 106 -2.76 -14.97 5.06
C ASP A 106 -2.35 -13.48 5.08
N ASP A 107 -1.06 -13.17 4.95
CA ASP A 107 -0.55 -11.81 5.05
C ASP A 107 -0.55 -11.10 3.69
N ALA A 108 -1.16 -9.91 3.63
CA ALA A 108 -1.06 -9.03 2.49
C ALA A 108 0.20 -8.16 2.56
N GLN A 109 0.87 -7.96 1.42
CA GLN A 109 2.08 -7.13 1.30
C GLN A 109 1.87 -5.95 0.36
N ILE A 110 2.63 -4.88 0.55
CA ILE A 110 2.51 -3.65 -0.25
C ILE A 110 3.12 -3.88 -1.64
N ILE A 111 2.31 -3.70 -2.69
CA ILE A 111 2.80 -3.68 -4.06
C ILE A 111 3.03 -2.25 -4.57
N ASP A 112 2.16 -1.30 -4.19
CA ASP A 112 2.38 0.14 -4.39
C ASP A 112 1.87 0.93 -3.18
N GLY A 113 2.54 2.06 -2.91
CA GLY A 113 2.18 2.97 -1.82
C GLY A 113 3.10 2.92 -0.61
N LEU A 114 4.28 2.28 -0.67
CA LEU A 114 5.22 2.19 0.44
C LEU A 114 5.60 3.56 1.02
N GLN A 115 5.92 4.56 0.17
CA GLN A 115 6.25 5.91 0.62
C GLN A 115 5.05 6.61 1.29
N ARG A 116 3.84 6.40 0.75
CA ARG A 116 2.57 6.91 1.28
C ARG A 116 2.28 6.32 2.66
N THR A 117 2.38 5.01 2.79
CA THR A 117 2.21 4.28 4.05
C THR A 117 3.22 4.77 5.10
N THR A 118 4.49 4.92 4.71
CA THR A 118 5.53 5.44 5.61
C THR A 118 5.24 6.87 6.05
N ALA A 119 4.74 7.73 5.18
CA ALA A 119 4.36 9.10 5.55
C ALA A 119 3.22 9.11 6.56
N ILE A 120 2.23 8.23 6.42
CA ILE A 120 1.12 8.08 7.38
C ILE A 120 1.66 7.60 8.74
N LEU A 121 2.56 6.61 8.76
CA LEU A 121 3.21 6.16 10.00
C LEU A 121 4.05 7.26 10.66
N ASP A 122 4.81 8.01 9.87
CA ASP A 122 5.62 9.13 10.39
C ASP A 122 4.74 10.25 10.97
N PHE A 123 3.56 10.47 10.42
CA PHE A 123 2.55 11.39 11.00
C PHE A 123 2.02 10.84 12.33
N PHE A 124 1.63 9.57 12.36
CA PHE A 124 1.15 8.92 13.59
C PHE A 124 2.17 9.02 14.72
N HIS A 125 3.45 8.80 14.41
CA HIS A 125 4.55 8.90 15.37
C HIS A 125 5.01 10.34 15.66
N GLY A 126 4.38 11.36 15.09
CA GLY A 126 4.73 12.77 15.30
C GLY A 126 6.05 13.19 14.64
N LYS A 127 6.62 12.37 13.74
CA LYS A 127 7.86 12.70 13.00
C LYS A 127 7.63 13.76 11.93
N VAL A 128 6.42 13.85 11.38
CA VAL A 128 5.96 14.89 10.47
C VAL A 128 4.77 15.61 11.08
N LYS A 129 4.68 16.94 10.80
CA LYS A 129 3.67 17.82 11.39
C LYS A 129 2.98 18.62 10.28
N PRO A 130 1.95 18.03 9.63
CA PRO A 130 1.14 18.75 8.65
C PRO A 130 0.47 19.96 9.31
N PHE A 131 0.47 21.10 8.65
CA PHE A 131 -0.04 22.36 9.19
C PHE A 131 0.53 22.74 10.57
N GLY A 132 1.68 22.18 10.96
CA GLY A 132 2.31 22.37 12.26
C GLY A 132 1.80 21.47 13.39
N PHE A 133 0.82 20.61 13.16
CA PHE A 133 0.20 19.75 14.18
C PHE A 133 0.71 18.30 14.10
N THR A 134 0.83 17.68 15.28
CA THR A 134 1.05 16.23 15.37
C THR A 134 -0.28 15.47 15.29
N TYR A 135 -0.21 14.16 15.07
CA TYR A 135 -1.40 13.31 15.15
C TYR A 135 -2.07 13.40 16.53
N GLN A 136 -1.29 13.47 17.61
CA GLN A 136 -1.85 13.55 18.98
C GLN A 136 -2.62 14.85 19.20
N ASP A 137 -2.18 15.97 18.60
CA ASP A 137 -2.91 17.24 18.66
C ASP A 137 -4.28 17.17 17.97
N LEU A 138 -4.40 16.30 16.97
CA LEU A 138 -5.60 16.16 16.13
C LEU A 138 -6.45 14.94 16.49
N LYS A 139 -5.97 14.00 17.31
CA LYS A 139 -6.60 12.68 17.56
C LYS A 139 -8.09 12.77 17.88
N GLY A 140 -8.50 13.65 18.80
CA GLY A 140 -9.90 13.83 19.18
C GLY A 140 -10.74 14.58 18.13
N LYS A 141 -10.11 15.15 17.11
CA LYS A 141 -10.73 15.96 16.05
C LYS A 141 -10.63 15.29 14.67
N MET A 142 -9.99 14.14 14.59
CA MET A 142 -9.73 13.44 13.31
C MET A 142 -11.01 13.14 12.50
N ARG A 143 -12.14 12.94 13.17
CA ARG A 143 -13.43 12.75 12.46
C ARG A 143 -13.84 13.95 11.61
N ALA A 144 -13.40 15.16 11.96
CA ALA A 144 -13.65 16.36 11.15
C ALA A 144 -12.88 16.34 9.81
N PHE A 145 -11.80 15.55 9.74
CA PHE A 145 -10.97 15.34 8.55
C PHE A 145 -11.22 13.96 7.90
N SER A 146 -12.14 13.15 8.47
CA SER A 146 -12.42 11.81 7.99
C SER A 146 -13.38 11.83 6.82
N SER A 147 -12.85 12.09 5.65
CA SER A 147 -13.43 11.58 4.43
C SER A 147 -12.78 10.22 4.15
N HIS A 148 -13.54 9.26 3.61
CA HIS A 148 -13.03 7.95 3.19
C HIS A 148 -12.11 8.14 1.97
N ASN A 149 -10.90 8.64 2.22
CA ASN A 149 -9.98 9.11 1.19
C ASN A 149 -8.92 8.07 0.82
N LEU A 150 -8.79 7.01 1.64
CA LEU A 150 -7.86 5.93 1.38
C LEU A 150 -8.58 4.77 0.73
N LEU A 151 -8.31 4.55 -0.54
CA LEU A 151 -8.73 3.36 -1.26
C LEU A 151 -7.64 2.30 -1.11
N ILE A 152 -7.95 1.21 -0.43
CA ILE A 152 -7.07 0.05 -0.32
C ILE A 152 -7.55 -0.99 -1.33
N LYS A 153 -6.67 -1.39 -2.25
CA LYS A 153 -6.91 -2.50 -3.17
C LYS A 153 -6.02 -3.67 -2.79
N ILE A 154 -6.61 -4.84 -2.63
CA ILE A 154 -5.88 -6.08 -2.33
C ILE A 154 -6.08 -7.03 -3.50
N TYR A 155 -5.01 -7.32 -4.21
CA TYR A 155 -4.98 -8.25 -5.33
C TYR A 155 -4.62 -9.64 -4.83
N THR A 156 -5.26 -10.68 -5.37
CA THR A 156 -4.91 -12.06 -5.09
C THR A 156 -4.17 -12.65 -6.29
N PHE A 157 -3.07 -13.35 -6.03
CA PHE A 157 -2.24 -14.00 -7.03
C PHE A 157 -2.01 -15.48 -6.67
N ASP A 158 -1.93 -16.32 -7.69
CA ASP A 158 -1.68 -17.75 -7.54
C ASP A 158 -0.16 -18.04 -7.52
N THR A 159 0.61 -17.25 -8.24
CA THR A 159 2.05 -17.45 -8.42
C THR A 159 2.87 -16.18 -8.21
N TRP A 160 4.12 -16.35 -7.79
CA TRP A 160 5.09 -15.26 -7.70
C TRP A 160 5.41 -14.64 -9.07
N GLY A 161 5.31 -15.40 -10.16
CA GLY A 161 5.48 -14.89 -11.53
C GLY A 161 4.43 -13.84 -11.87
N GLU A 162 3.20 -14.04 -11.44
CA GLU A 162 2.12 -13.07 -11.63
C GLU A 162 2.34 -11.81 -10.80
N VAL A 163 2.78 -11.93 -9.54
CA VAL A 163 3.14 -10.80 -8.69
C VAL A 163 4.25 -9.98 -9.34
N GLY A 164 5.32 -10.66 -9.79
CA GLY A 164 6.46 -10.00 -10.41
C GLY A 164 6.08 -9.28 -11.70
N LYS A 165 5.32 -9.93 -12.56
CA LYS A 165 4.83 -9.33 -13.80
C LYS A 165 3.96 -8.10 -13.50
N PHE A 166 3.01 -8.22 -12.59
CA PHE A 166 2.16 -7.09 -12.19
C PHE A 166 2.98 -5.91 -11.65
N TYR A 167 3.96 -6.19 -10.76
CA TYR A 167 4.82 -5.16 -10.19
C TYR A 167 5.63 -4.42 -11.26
N VAL A 168 6.23 -5.16 -12.19
CA VAL A 168 7.02 -4.57 -13.29
C VAL A 168 6.12 -3.76 -14.21
N ASP A 169 5.02 -4.33 -14.71
CA ASP A 169 4.10 -3.66 -15.64
C ASP A 169 3.54 -2.34 -15.06
N MET A 170 3.28 -2.32 -13.74
CA MET A 170 2.74 -1.14 -13.05
C MET A 170 3.77 -0.03 -12.84
N ASN A 171 5.04 -0.38 -12.69
CA ASN A 171 6.07 0.56 -12.24
C ASN A 171 7.09 0.93 -13.32
N GLU A 172 7.28 0.09 -14.34
CA GLU A 172 8.27 0.30 -15.38
C GLU A 172 7.95 1.57 -16.19
N ASN A 173 8.95 2.43 -16.31
CA ASN A 173 8.88 3.71 -17.04
C ASN A 173 7.84 4.73 -16.50
N ILE A 174 7.24 4.49 -15.36
CA ILE A 174 6.24 5.39 -14.75
C ILE A 174 6.77 6.00 -13.45
N THR A 175 6.98 5.18 -12.43
CA THR A 175 7.30 5.66 -11.06
C THR A 175 8.65 5.17 -10.54
N HIS A 176 9.21 4.12 -11.13
CA HIS A 176 10.45 3.50 -10.70
C HIS A 176 11.57 3.75 -11.70
N SER A 177 12.80 3.89 -11.18
CA SER A 177 13.98 3.94 -12.02
C SER A 177 14.25 2.56 -12.63
N LYS A 178 14.99 2.53 -13.76
CA LYS A 178 15.44 1.26 -14.37
C LYS A 178 16.19 0.37 -13.37
N ALA A 179 16.97 0.98 -12.47
CA ALA A 179 17.70 0.25 -11.44
C ALA A 179 16.77 -0.36 -10.38
N ASP A 180 15.71 0.36 -9.97
CA ASP A 180 14.71 -0.19 -9.03
C ASP A 180 13.96 -1.38 -9.66
N ILE A 181 13.61 -1.30 -10.95
CA ILE A 181 12.96 -2.41 -11.69
C ILE A 181 13.93 -3.59 -11.86
N GLN A 182 15.20 -3.33 -12.24
CA GLN A 182 16.19 -4.40 -12.40
C GLN A 182 16.41 -5.15 -11.08
N LYS A 183 16.52 -4.43 -9.96
CA LYS A 183 16.63 -5.04 -8.63
C LYS A 183 15.47 -6.00 -8.35
N ALA A 184 14.23 -5.61 -8.69
CA ALA A 184 13.08 -6.47 -8.52
C ALA A 184 13.16 -7.72 -9.42
N LYS A 185 13.50 -7.55 -10.70
CA LYS A 185 13.69 -8.68 -11.64
C LYS A 185 14.75 -9.66 -11.16
N ASP A 186 15.89 -9.15 -10.67
CA ASP A 186 16.99 -9.97 -10.14
C ASP A 186 16.52 -10.77 -8.91
N TRP A 187 15.71 -10.15 -8.03
CA TRP A 187 15.15 -10.84 -6.86
C TRP A 187 14.20 -11.98 -7.27
N PHE A 188 13.27 -11.74 -8.22
CA PHE A 188 12.37 -12.79 -8.70
C PHE A 188 13.13 -13.96 -9.37
N LEU A 189 14.21 -13.64 -10.07
CA LEU A 189 15.06 -14.68 -10.67
C LEU A 189 15.79 -15.48 -9.59
N ALA A 190 16.37 -14.82 -8.59
CA ALA A 190 17.16 -15.47 -7.53
C ALA A 190 16.29 -16.32 -6.59
N GLU A 191 15.16 -15.78 -6.13
CA GLU A 191 14.33 -16.44 -5.11
C GLU A 191 13.34 -17.46 -5.70
N HIS A 192 12.88 -17.24 -6.93
CA HIS A 192 11.80 -18.02 -7.52
C HIS A 192 12.14 -18.64 -8.89
N GLY A 193 13.34 -18.37 -9.44
CA GLY A 193 13.71 -18.82 -10.79
C GLY A 193 12.88 -18.17 -11.91
N ILE A 194 12.23 -17.04 -11.65
CA ILE A 194 11.31 -16.37 -12.57
C ILE A 194 12.06 -15.27 -13.32
N LYS A 195 12.08 -15.38 -14.65
CA LYS A 195 12.60 -14.33 -15.54
C LYS A 195 11.46 -13.41 -15.99
N LEU A 196 11.53 -12.15 -15.60
CA LEU A 196 10.56 -11.09 -15.92
C LEU A 196 11.04 -10.18 -17.04
#